data_154fd82e199b5ab4dcec1e09cf7dc017
#
_entry.id   154fd82e199b5ab4dcec1e09cf7dc017
#
_cell.length_a   1.000
_cell.length_b   1.000
_cell.length_c   1.000
_cell.angle_alpha   90.00
_cell.angle_beta   90.00
_cell.angle_gamma   90.00
#
_symmetry.space_group_name_H-M   'P 1'
#
loop_
_entity.id
_entity.type
_entity.pdbx_description
1 polymer ?
#
loop_
_entity_poly.entity_id
_entity_poly.type
_entity_poly.pdbx_seq_one_letter_code
_entity_poly.pdbx_strand_id
1 'polypeptide(L)'
;MKILLKNRELSAFLAILALFAVLVALNPSYLSLQTLGMIFASSQILILLAIGAALVMLTRNIDVSVGSTVGLSAIAVGVALNSGYSLPVSILFALSVGALAGAFNGFLVVGLRIPAIVATLGTLGLYRGAMLLWTGGKWIEGLPPGLKSLSEPAAIGVSPLGMVVLIIVVTGAWTLSRTAFGRDFYAVGDNLAAARQLGVAVNRTRMIAFTLNGMLAACAGIVFAAQIGFVPNQTGSGLEMKAIAACV
;
A
#
# COMPACT_ATOMS: atom_id res chain seq x y z
N MET A 1 6.42 -23.36 -26.17
CA MET A 1 5.33 -23.63 -25.22
C MET A 1 5.81 -24.13 -23.85
N LYS A 2 6.78 -25.06 -23.71
CA LYS A 2 7.29 -25.53 -22.40
C LYS A 2 8.06 -24.49 -21.57
N ILE A 3 8.70 -23.48 -22.19
CA ILE A 3 9.44 -22.41 -21.50
C ILE A 3 8.48 -21.35 -20.93
N LEU A 4 7.34 -21.10 -21.57
CA LEU A 4 6.32 -20.14 -21.13
C LEU A 4 5.60 -20.62 -19.87
N LEU A 5 5.42 -21.92 -19.71
CA LEU A 5 4.77 -22.52 -18.52
C LEU A 5 5.71 -22.59 -17.30
N LYS A 6 7.00 -22.34 -17.47
CA LYS A 6 8.00 -22.42 -16.39
C LYS A 6 8.21 -21.10 -15.65
N ASN A 7 7.84 -19.96 -16.27
CA ASN A 7 7.91 -18.63 -15.67
C ASN A 7 6.50 -18.08 -15.43
N ARG A 8 6.00 -18.22 -14.21
CA ARG A 8 4.67 -17.74 -13.77
C ARG A 8 4.45 -16.25 -14.12
N GLU A 9 5.45 -15.42 -13.90
CA GLU A 9 5.41 -13.99 -14.19
C GLU A 9 5.23 -13.69 -15.67
N LEU A 10 5.96 -14.41 -16.54
CA LEU A 10 5.84 -14.23 -17.99
C LEU A 10 4.47 -14.70 -18.50
N SER A 11 3.93 -15.81 -17.98
CA SER A 11 2.62 -16.30 -18.40
C SER A 11 1.50 -15.36 -17.94
N ALA A 12 1.57 -14.79 -16.73
CA ALA A 12 0.64 -13.79 -16.26
C ALA A 12 0.70 -12.51 -17.11
N PHE A 13 1.91 -12.02 -17.40
CA PHE A 13 2.11 -10.85 -18.26
C PHE A 13 1.53 -11.04 -19.66
N LEU A 14 1.79 -12.19 -20.29
CA LEU A 14 1.24 -12.52 -21.61
C LEU A 14 -0.28 -12.67 -21.58
N ALA A 15 -0.85 -13.22 -20.51
CA ALA A 15 -2.31 -13.31 -20.34
C ALA A 15 -2.95 -11.92 -20.26
N ILE A 16 -2.34 -10.99 -19.51
CA ILE A 16 -2.79 -9.60 -19.42
C ILE A 16 -2.69 -8.92 -20.78
N LEU A 17 -1.58 -9.07 -21.50
CA LEU A 17 -1.42 -8.52 -22.85
C LEU A 17 -2.44 -9.07 -23.84
N ALA A 18 -2.69 -10.38 -23.81
CA ALA A 18 -3.70 -11.01 -24.67
C ALA A 18 -5.11 -10.49 -24.37
N LEU A 19 -5.47 -10.40 -23.08
CA LEU A 19 -6.76 -9.83 -22.67
C LEU A 19 -6.90 -8.38 -23.13
N PHE A 20 -5.85 -7.56 -22.93
CA PHE A 20 -5.86 -6.16 -23.35
C PHE A 20 -5.96 -6.03 -24.87
N ALA A 21 -5.24 -6.87 -25.64
CA ALA A 21 -5.33 -6.89 -27.10
C ALA A 21 -6.77 -7.24 -27.58
N VAL A 22 -7.44 -8.19 -26.93
CA VAL A 22 -8.84 -8.51 -27.23
C VAL A 22 -9.76 -7.31 -26.95
N LEU A 23 -9.58 -6.64 -25.80
CA LEU A 23 -10.37 -5.45 -25.46
C LEU A 23 -10.19 -4.32 -26.48
N VAL A 24 -8.94 -4.07 -26.88
CA VAL A 24 -8.61 -3.06 -27.92
C VAL A 24 -9.19 -3.43 -29.28
N ALA A 25 -9.18 -4.70 -29.66
CA ALA A 25 -9.77 -5.17 -30.90
C ALA A 25 -11.29 -4.98 -30.92
N LEU A 26 -11.95 -5.12 -29.76
CA LEU A 26 -13.40 -4.88 -29.62
C LEU A 26 -13.73 -3.38 -29.58
N ASN A 27 -12.89 -2.57 -28.96
CA ASN A 27 -13.05 -1.12 -28.90
C ASN A 27 -11.70 -0.40 -28.80
N PRO A 28 -11.25 0.26 -29.90
CA PRO A 28 -9.96 0.97 -29.92
C PRO A 28 -9.80 2.09 -28.88
N SER A 29 -10.92 2.59 -28.30
CA SER A 29 -10.86 3.63 -27.25
C SER A 29 -10.12 3.18 -25.99
N TYR A 30 -9.94 1.86 -25.77
CA TYR A 30 -9.14 1.35 -24.68
C TYR A 30 -7.65 1.75 -24.75
N LEU A 31 -7.14 2.09 -25.93
CA LEU A 31 -5.79 2.65 -26.11
C LEU A 31 -5.73 4.18 -25.91
N SER A 32 -6.85 4.84 -25.64
CA SER A 32 -6.81 6.27 -25.39
C SER A 32 -5.99 6.61 -24.14
N LEU A 33 -5.29 7.73 -24.19
CA LEU A 33 -4.48 8.22 -23.05
C LEU A 33 -5.36 8.41 -21.79
N GLN A 34 -6.62 8.79 -22.00
CA GLN A 34 -7.59 8.93 -20.93
C GLN A 34 -7.90 7.59 -20.24
N THR A 35 -8.16 6.52 -21.01
CA THR A 35 -8.44 5.19 -20.47
C THR A 35 -7.21 4.63 -19.73
N LEU A 36 -6.01 4.76 -20.32
CA LEU A 36 -4.77 4.33 -19.66
C LEU A 36 -4.54 5.10 -18.35
N GLY A 37 -4.82 6.41 -18.35
CA GLY A 37 -4.76 7.23 -17.14
C GLY A 37 -5.74 6.76 -16.06
N MET A 38 -6.97 6.39 -16.41
CA MET A 38 -7.97 5.84 -15.47
C MET A 38 -7.53 4.47 -14.92
N ILE A 39 -6.97 3.59 -15.75
CA ILE A 39 -6.44 2.29 -15.31
C ILE A 39 -5.30 2.51 -14.30
N PHE A 40 -4.36 3.41 -14.62
CA PHE A 40 -3.27 3.74 -13.70
C PHE A 40 -3.80 4.34 -12.39
N ALA A 41 -4.75 5.28 -12.45
CA ALA A 41 -5.36 5.87 -11.26
C ALA A 41 -5.99 4.81 -10.35
N SER A 42 -6.76 3.88 -10.94
CA SER A 42 -7.39 2.78 -10.19
C SER A 42 -6.37 1.81 -9.57
N SER A 43 -5.20 1.66 -10.19
CA SER A 43 -4.15 0.74 -9.74
C SER A 43 -3.27 1.32 -8.63
N GLN A 44 -3.24 2.63 -8.43
CA GLN A 44 -2.33 3.32 -7.49
C GLN A 44 -2.40 2.74 -6.07
N ILE A 45 -3.62 2.51 -5.57
CA ILE A 45 -3.85 1.96 -4.22
C ILE A 45 -3.21 0.57 -4.11
N LEU A 46 -3.48 -0.29 -5.08
CA LEU A 46 -2.96 -1.66 -5.06
C LEU A 46 -1.44 -1.71 -5.24
N ILE A 47 -0.87 -0.83 -6.07
CA ILE A 47 0.59 -0.71 -6.24
C ILE A 47 1.28 -0.39 -4.91
N LEU A 48 0.77 0.62 -4.18
CA LEU A 48 1.32 0.99 -2.87
C LEU A 48 1.25 -0.16 -1.87
N LEU A 49 0.10 -0.84 -1.82
CA LEU A 49 -0.10 -1.97 -0.91
C LEU A 49 0.76 -3.19 -1.29
N ALA A 50 0.92 -3.47 -2.57
CA ALA A 50 1.78 -4.55 -3.04
C ALA A 50 3.25 -4.31 -2.68
N ILE A 51 3.76 -3.08 -2.83
CA ILE A 51 5.13 -2.74 -2.41
C ILE A 51 5.28 -2.96 -0.89
N GLY A 52 4.33 -2.46 -0.10
CA GLY A 52 4.36 -2.63 1.36
C GLY A 52 4.30 -4.10 1.79
N ALA A 53 3.36 -4.86 1.21
CA ALA A 53 3.23 -6.29 1.47
C ALA A 53 4.49 -7.06 1.05
N ALA A 54 5.09 -6.74 -0.09
CA ALA A 54 6.34 -7.34 -0.54
C ALA A 54 7.49 -7.12 0.46
N LEU A 55 7.63 -5.91 1.02
CA LEU A 55 8.64 -5.63 2.06
C LEU A 55 8.46 -6.52 3.30
N VAL A 56 7.23 -6.71 3.76
CA VAL A 56 6.92 -7.57 4.90
C VAL A 56 7.18 -9.03 4.55
N MET A 57 6.75 -9.48 3.36
CA MET A 57 6.92 -10.86 2.89
C MET A 57 8.38 -11.22 2.65
N LEU A 58 9.21 -10.30 2.17
CA LEU A 58 10.66 -10.46 2.08
C LEU A 58 11.30 -10.76 3.43
N THR A 59 10.70 -10.34 4.54
CA THR A 59 11.17 -10.67 5.90
C THR A 59 10.51 -11.90 6.51
N ARG A 60 9.86 -12.76 5.69
CA ARG A 60 9.12 -13.96 6.10
C ARG A 60 7.96 -13.67 7.04
N ASN A 61 7.27 -12.56 6.85
CA ASN A 61 6.08 -12.20 7.61
C ASN A 61 4.94 -11.88 6.64
N ILE A 62 3.72 -11.88 7.16
CA ILE A 62 2.51 -11.45 6.45
C ILE A 62 1.78 -10.45 7.34
N ASP A 63 1.35 -9.34 6.75
CA ASP A 63 0.54 -8.33 7.42
C ASP A 63 -0.87 -8.32 6.80
N VAL A 64 -1.83 -8.86 7.54
CA VAL A 64 -3.23 -8.90 7.12
C VAL A 64 -3.98 -7.62 7.50
N SER A 65 -3.41 -6.79 8.37
CA SER A 65 -4.06 -5.55 8.85
C SER A 65 -3.96 -4.38 7.86
N VAL A 66 -3.21 -4.54 6.77
CA VAL A 66 -2.91 -3.46 5.82
C VAL A 66 -4.16 -2.76 5.29
N GLY A 67 -5.24 -3.50 5.00
CA GLY A 67 -6.50 -2.92 4.54
C GLY A 67 -7.16 -2.03 5.60
N SER A 68 -7.16 -2.43 6.87
CA SER A 68 -7.67 -1.59 7.96
C SER A 68 -6.78 -0.38 8.25
N THR A 69 -5.46 -0.49 8.02
CA THR A 69 -4.54 0.64 8.10
C THR A 69 -4.82 1.68 7.01
N VAL A 70 -5.16 1.25 5.78
CA VAL A 70 -5.66 2.14 4.72
C VAL A 70 -6.85 2.94 5.19
N GLY A 71 -7.87 2.25 5.72
CA GLY A 71 -9.09 2.89 6.18
C GLY A 71 -8.85 3.85 7.34
N LEU A 72 -8.06 3.44 8.34
CA LEU A 72 -7.71 4.27 9.49
C LEU A 72 -7.00 5.57 9.07
N SER A 73 -6.06 5.47 8.11
CA SER A 73 -5.32 6.62 7.59
C SER A 73 -6.19 7.51 6.69
N ALA A 74 -7.11 6.92 5.91
CA ALA A 74 -8.09 7.68 5.13
C ALA A 74 -9.03 8.50 6.04
N ILE A 75 -9.47 7.90 7.14
CA ILE A 75 -10.25 8.62 8.17
C ILE A 75 -9.40 9.72 8.81
N ALA A 76 -8.14 9.44 9.15
CA ALA A 76 -7.25 10.41 9.76
C ALA A 76 -7.08 11.67 8.89
N VAL A 77 -6.83 11.52 7.57
CA VAL A 77 -6.73 12.68 6.67
C VAL A 77 -8.06 13.41 6.56
N GLY A 78 -9.17 12.68 6.46
CA GLY A 78 -10.51 13.28 6.32
C GLY A 78 -10.92 14.06 7.57
N VAL A 79 -10.75 13.49 8.76
CA VAL A 79 -11.06 14.16 10.03
C VAL A 79 -10.19 15.38 10.22
N ALA A 80 -8.88 15.31 9.95
CA ALA A 80 -7.97 16.45 10.08
C ALA A 80 -8.39 17.61 9.15
N LEU A 81 -8.72 17.32 7.88
CA LEU A 81 -9.19 18.33 6.93
C LEU A 81 -10.51 18.97 7.37
N ASN A 82 -11.47 18.17 7.81
CA ASN A 82 -12.77 18.68 8.29
C ASN A 82 -12.65 19.45 9.61
N SER A 83 -11.58 19.23 10.38
CA SER A 83 -11.24 20.02 11.56
C SER A 83 -10.53 21.35 11.24
N GLY A 84 -10.33 21.67 9.94
CA GLY A 84 -9.74 22.93 9.48
C GLY A 84 -8.21 22.94 9.41
N TYR A 85 -7.54 21.80 9.59
CA TYR A 85 -6.10 21.73 9.40
C TYR A 85 -5.74 21.84 7.92
N SER A 86 -4.56 22.42 7.64
CA SER A 86 -4.06 22.54 6.26
C SER A 86 -3.79 21.16 5.65
N LEU A 87 -3.86 21.09 4.31
CA LEU A 87 -3.65 19.85 3.57
C LEU A 87 -2.32 19.15 3.88
N PRO A 88 -1.16 19.84 3.94
CA PRO A 88 0.10 19.20 4.31
C PRO A 88 0.11 18.61 5.73
N VAL A 89 -0.48 19.32 6.70
CA VAL A 89 -0.59 18.84 8.09
C VAL A 89 -1.47 17.60 8.15
N SER A 90 -2.60 17.59 7.45
CA SER A 90 -3.52 16.45 7.41
C SER A 90 -2.90 15.22 6.76
N ILE A 91 -2.11 15.41 5.68
CA ILE A 91 -1.35 14.34 5.04
C ILE A 91 -0.29 13.77 6.01
N LEU A 92 0.48 14.64 6.66
CA LEU A 92 1.51 14.21 7.63
C LEU A 92 0.89 13.46 8.81
N PHE A 93 -0.27 13.92 9.30
CA PHE A 93 -1.01 13.23 10.34
C PHE A 93 -1.45 11.83 9.92
N ALA A 94 -2.03 11.67 8.73
CA ALA A 94 -2.42 10.36 8.21
C ALA A 94 -1.22 9.42 8.02
N LEU A 95 -0.09 9.93 7.49
CA LEU A 95 1.15 9.16 7.38
C LEU A 95 1.68 8.71 8.74
N SER A 96 1.60 9.58 9.74
CA SER A 96 2.00 9.26 11.13
C SER A 96 1.12 8.16 11.72
N VAL A 97 -0.19 8.23 11.50
CA VAL A 97 -1.14 7.18 11.94
C VAL A 97 -0.80 5.83 11.31
N GLY A 98 -0.55 5.78 9.99
CA GLY A 98 -0.16 4.54 9.34
C GLY A 98 1.22 4.03 9.76
N ALA A 99 2.20 4.93 9.94
CA ALA A 99 3.52 4.55 10.45
C ALA A 99 3.44 3.95 11.85
N LEU A 100 2.65 4.56 12.75
CA LEU A 100 2.43 4.05 14.12
C LEU A 100 1.68 2.72 14.12
N ALA A 101 0.67 2.55 13.26
CA ALA A 101 -0.03 1.27 13.11
C ALA A 101 0.92 0.16 12.63
N GLY A 102 1.74 0.44 11.62
CA GLY A 102 2.77 -0.50 11.16
C GLY A 102 3.84 -0.78 12.21
N ALA A 103 4.33 0.26 12.91
CA ALA A 103 5.30 0.10 13.99
C ALA A 103 4.72 -0.72 15.16
N PHE A 104 3.46 -0.55 15.49
CA PHE A 104 2.77 -1.36 16.49
C PHE A 104 2.71 -2.84 16.08
N ASN A 105 2.37 -3.14 14.82
CA ASN A 105 2.46 -4.51 14.30
C ASN A 105 3.89 -5.07 14.39
N GLY A 106 4.87 -4.29 13.98
CA GLY A 106 6.28 -4.64 14.12
C GLY A 106 6.67 -4.93 15.57
N PHE A 107 6.21 -4.13 16.52
CA PHE A 107 6.43 -4.37 17.96
C PHE A 107 5.80 -5.67 18.45
N LEU A 108 4.56 -5.97 18.06
CA LEU A 108 3.90 -7.23 18.42
C LEU A 108 4.67 -8.45 17.88
N VAL A 109 5.14 -8.37 16.63
CA VAL A 109 5.81 -9.50 15.97
C VAL A 109 7.26 -9.65 16.43
N VAL A 110 8.00 -8.55 16.52
CA VAL A 110 9.45 -8.57 16.81
C VAL A 110 9.72 -8.45 18.31
N GLY A 111 9.02 -7.55 18.99
CA GLY A 111 9.20 -7.29 20.42
C GLY A 111 8.57 -8.38 21.28
N LEU A 112 7.29 -8.66 21.06
CA LEU A 112 6.55 -9.68 21.83
C LEU A 112 6.64 -11.09 21.22
N ARG A 113 7.26 -11.24 20.04
CA ARG A 113 7.45 -12.53 19.35
C ARG A 113 6.14 -13.26 19.00
N ILE A 114 5.05 -12.51 18.79
CA ILE A 114 3.77 -13.06 18.37
C ILE A 114 3.87 -13.43 16.87
N PRO A 115 3.37 -14.59 16.43
CA PRO A 115 3.32 -14.92 15.00
C PRO A 115 2.63 -13.82 14.18
N ALA A 116 3.23 -13.41 13.06
CA ALA A 116 2.79 -12.22 12.31
C ALA A 116 1.32 -12.27 11.91
N ILE A 117 0.85 -13.42 11.40
CA ILE A 117 -0.56 -13.61 11.01
C ILE A 117 -1.49 -13.39 12.21
N VAL A 118 -1.15 -13.93 13.38
CA VAL A 118 -1.99 -13.81 14.60
C VAL A 118 -2.03 -12.35 15.08
N ALA A 119 -0.86 -11.69 15.14
CA ALA A 119 -0.76 -10.28 15.54
C ALA A 119 -1.57 -9.39 14.59
N THR A 120 -1.39 -9.57 13.27
CA THR A 120 -2.00 -8.69 12.27
C THR A 120 -3.49 -8.97 12.03
N LEU A 121 -3.98 -10.19 12.28
CA LEU A 121 -5.42 -10.45 12.36
C LEU A 121 -6.06 -9.75 13.58
N GLY A 122 -5.37 -9.76 14.73
CA GLY A 122 -5.83 -9.03 15.91
C GLY A 122 -5.87 -7.52 15.67
N THR A 123 -4.82 -6.96 15.08
CA THR A 123 -4.76 -5.52 14.77
C THR A 123 -5.69 -5.11 13.62
N LEU A 124 -5.99 -6.01 12.68
CA LEU A 124 -7.05 -5.78 11.67
C LEU A 124 -8.38 -5.45 12.38
N GLY A 125 -8.79 -6.27 13.34
CA GLY A 125 -10.00 -6.04 14.12
C GLY A 125 -9.90 -4.77 14.99
N LEU A 126 -8.76 -4.56 15.63
CA LEU A 126 -8.49 -3.37 16.47
C LEU A 126 -8.62 -2.08 15.64
N TYR A 127 -7.97 -2.00 14.48
CA TYR A 127 -8.02 -0.80 13.63
C TYR A 127 -9.41 -0.58 13.03
N ARG A 128 -10.12 -1.66 12.66
CA ARG A 128 -11.54 -1.55 12.25
C ARG A 128 -12.42 -1.00 13.37
N GLY A 129 -12.27 -1.51 14.60
CA GLY A 129 -12.97 -0.99 15.76
C GLY A 129 -12.63 0.47 16.04
N ALA A 130 -11.34 0.84 15.96
CA ALA A 130 -10.90 2.22 16.12
C ALA A 130 -11.53 3.16 15.09
N MET A 131 -11.62 2.74 13.82
CA MET A 131 -12.30 3.50 12.75
C MET A 131 -13.77 3.78 13.11
N LEU A 132 -14.50 2.76 13.57
CA LEU A 132 -15.91 2.90 13.95
C LEU A 132 -16.09 3.80 15.18
N LEU A 133 -15.26 3.64 16.19
CA LEU A 133 -15.29 4.49 17.39
C LEU A 133 -14.96 5.95 17.06
N TRP A 134 -13.95 6.19 16.22
CA TRP A 134 -13.51 7.54 15.87
C TRP A 134 -14.56 8.30 15.04
N THR A 135 -15.25 7.61 14.15
CA THR A 135 -16.27 8.21 13.26
C THR A 135 -17.69 8.12 13.79
N GLY A 136 -17.92 7.38 14.89
CA GLY A 136 -19.27 7.04 15.35
C GLY A 136 -20.03 6.20 14.31
N GLY A 137 -19.32 5.44 13.46
CA GLY A 137 -19.90 4.65 12.37
C GLY A 137 -20.35 5.46 11.14
N LYS A 138 -20.13 6.78 11.13
CA LYS A 138 -20.51 7.67 10.02
C LYS A 138 -19.41 7.73 8.95
N TRP A 139 -19.79 8.09 7.75
CA TRP A 139 -18.86 8.42 6.68
C TRP A 139 -18.24 9.79 6.92
N ILE A 140 -17.01 9.99 6.47
CA ILE A 140 -16.39 11.31 6.46
C ILE A 140 -16.67 11.93 5.09
N GLU A 141 -17.57 12.89 5.06
CA GLU A 141 -18.01 13.61 3.86
C GLU A 141 -17.48 15.04 3.87
N GLY A 142 -17.68 15.78 2.78
CA GLY A 142 -17.33 17.20 2.70
C GLY A 142 -15.83 17.47 2.65
N LEU A 143 -15.04 16.55 2.10
CA LEU A 143 -13.60 16.75 1.95
C LEU A 143 -13.29 17.97 1.07
N PRO A 144 -12.32 18.81 1.43
CA PRO A 144 -11.97 20.00 0.66
C PRO A 144 -11.58 19.69 -0.80
N PRO A 145 -11.96 20.55 -1.77
CA PRO A 145 -11.61 20.36 -3.18
C PRO A 145 -10.08 20.23 -3.43
N GLY A 146 -9.26 20.85 -2.56
CA GLY A 146 -7.80 20.75 -2.64
C GLY A 146 -7.25 19.34 -2.45
N LEU A 147 -7.95 18.44 -1.74
CA LEU A 147 -7.54 17.03 -1.69
C LEU A 147 -7.88 16.33 -3.01
N LYS A 148 -9.06 16.58 -3.57
CA LYS A 148 -9.52 15.98 -4.83
C LYS A 148 -8.64 16.39 -6.00
N SER A 149 -8.21 17.65 -6.06
CA SER A 149 -7.33 18.16 -7.13
C SER A 149 -5.98 17.42 -7.20
N LEU A 150 -5.52 16.83 -6.11
CA LEU A 150 -4.30 15.98 -6.12
C LEU A 150 -4.51 14.66 -6.88
N SER A 151 -5.74 14.19 -7.04
CA SER A 151 -6.07 12.96 -7.79
C SER A 151 -6.48 13.24 -9.23
N GLU A 152 -6.75 14.50 -9.59
CA GLU A 152 -7.13 14.90 -10.94
C GLU A 152 -5.92 14.94 -11.88
N PRO A 153 -6.06 14.50 -13.15
CA PRO A 153 -4.97 14.53 -14.10
C PRO A 153 -4.45 15.96 -14.32
N ALA A 154 -3.14 16.16 -14.21
CA ALA A 154 -2.45 17.39 -14.57
C ALA A 154 -2.18 17.46 -16.09
N ALA A 155 -1.46 18.50 -16.54
CA ALA A 155 -1.18 18.77 -17.96
C ALA A 155 -0.54 17.60 -18.74
N ILE A 156 0.14 16.66 -18.05
CA ILE A 156 0.76 15.46 -18.65
C ILE A 156 -0.13 14.20 -18.56
N GLY A 157 -1.41 14.34 -18.18
CA GLY A 157 -2.35 13.21 -18.05
C GLY A 157 -2.16 12.34 -16.81
N VAL A 158 -1.21 12.67 -15.92
CA VAL A 158 -0.96 11.97 -14.65
C VAL A 158 -1.26 12.91 -13.49
N SER A 159 -1.96 12.42 -12.47
CA SER A 159 -2.28 13.21 -11.28
C SER A 159 -1.03 13.44 -10.41
N PRO A 160 -0.99 14.51 -9.59
CA PRO A 160 0.08 14.73 -8.61
C PRO A 160 0.32 13.51 -7.69
N LEU A 161 -0.73 12.88 -7.19
CA LEU A 161 -0.62 11.63 -6.41
C LEU A 161 -0.05 10.49 -7.24
N GLY A 162 -0.44 10.38 -8.52
CA GLY A 162 0.14 9.40 -9.44
C GLY A 162 1.64 9.57 -9.63
N MET A 163 2.11 10.82 -9.70
CA MET A 163 3.56 11.11 -9.75
C MET A 163 4.26 10.67 -8.46
N VAL A 164 3.66 10.92 -7.30
CA VAL A 164 4.21 10.45 -6.02
C VAL A 164 4.28 8.92 -5.98
N VAL A 165 3.25 8.22 -6.46
CA VAL A 165 3.24 6.75 -6.55
C VAL A 165 4.37 6.26 -7.46
N LEU A 166 4.57 6.86 -8.63
CA LEU A 166 5.67 6.50 -9.54
C LEU A 166 7.03 6.72 -8.89
N ILE A 167 7.22 7.82 -8.17
CA ILE A 167 8.45 8.09 -7.42
C ILE A 167 8.68 7.00 -6.37
N ILE A 168 7.64 6.61 -5.62
CA ILE A 168 7.73 5.53 -4.63
C ILE A 168 8.12 4.20 -5.29
N VAL A 169 7.53 3.85 -6.44
CA VAL A 169 7.87 2.64 -7.19
C VAL A 169 9.34 2.64 -7.60
N VAL A 170 9.80 3.73 -8.23
CA VAL A 170 11.17 3.84 -8.74
C VAL A 170 12.19 3.84 -7.59
N THR A 171 11.96 4.64 -6.56
CA THR A 171 12.86 4.73 -5.41
C THR A 171 12.86 3.44 -4.58
N GLY A 172 11.71 2.78 -4.43
CA GLY A 172 11.60 1.47 -3.79
C GLY A 172 12.36 0.39 -4.54
N ALA A 173 12.16 0.29 -5.86
CA ALA A 173 12.88 -0.65 -6.71
C ALA A 173 14.39 -0.41 -6.68
N TRP A 174 14.82 0.86 -6.78
CA TRP A 174 16.23 1.22 -6.68
C TRP A 174 16.83 0.88 -5.31
N THR A 175 16.13 1.22 -4.23
CA THR A 175 16.56 0.94 -2.86
C THR A 175 16.73 -0.56 -2.63
N LEU A 176 15.74 -1.37 -3.02
CA LEU A 176 15.81 -2.83 -2.85
C LEU A 176 16.92 -3.46 -3.69
N SER A 177 17.15 -2.99 -4.92
CA SER A 177 18.11 -3.61 -5.85
C SER A 177 19.55 -3.13 -5.68
N ARG A 178 19.77 -1.89 -5.19
CA ARG A 178 21.08 -1.23 -5.27
C ARG A 178 21.68 -0.84 -3.92
N THR A 179 20.93 -0.88 -2.80
CA THR A 179 21.44 -0.42 -1.51
C THR A 179 21.75 -1.56 -0.53
N ALA A 180 22.54 -1.26 0.49
CA ALA A 180 22.79 -2.18 1.61
C ALA A 180 21.48 -2.50 2.36
N PHE A 181 20.62 -1.49 2.50
CA PHE A 181 19.30 -1.64 3.10
C PHE A 181 18.46 -2.71 2.39
N GLY A 182 18.40 -2.68 1.05
CA GLY A 182 17.68 -3.70 0.28
C GLY A 182 18.28 -5.09 0.47
N ARG A 183 19.63 -5.21 0.49
CA ARG A 183 20.31 -6.50 0.71
C ARG A 183 19.94 -7.12 2.07
N ASP A 184 19.75 -6.31 3.11
CA ASP A 184 19.36 -6.80 4.43
C ASP A 184 17.98 -7.48 4.39
N PHE A 185 17.01 -6.96 3.61
CA PHE A 185 15.70 -7.58 3.45
C PHE A 185 15.81 -8.96 2.81
N TYR A 186 16.58 -9.08 1.72
CA TYR A 186 16.79 -10.36 1.05
C TYR A 186 17.56 -11.35 1.95
N ALA A 187 18.59 -10.90 2.66
CA ALA A 187 19.34 -11.75 3.58
C ALA A 187 18.46 -12.30 4.72
N VAL A 188 17.58 -11.45 5.31
CA VAL A 188 16.61 -11.86 6.32
C VAL A 188 15.61 -12.85 5.74
N GLY A 189 15.19 -12.67 4.49
CA GLY A 189 14.28 -13.56 3.79
C GLY A 189 14.91 -14.89 3.41
N ASP A 190 16.19 -14.92 3.06
CA ASP A 190 16.86 -16.14 2.64
C ASP A 190 17.16 -17.06 3.84
N ASN A 191 17.88 -16.55 4.85
CA ASN A 191 18.20 -17.33 6.06
C ASN A 191 18.40 -16.42 7.27
N LEU A 192 17.47 -16.46 8.23
CA LEU A 192 17.51 -15.68 9.47
C LEU A 192 18.75 -15.94 10.33
N ALA A 193 19.22 -17.20 10.39
CA ALA A 193 20.37 -17.58 11.20
C ALA A 193 21.68 -17.07 10.55
N ALA A 194 21.83 -17.29 9.25
CA ALA A 194 22.97 -16.79 8.48
C ALA A 194 23.02 -15.26 8.47
N ALA A 195 21.89 -14.58 8.28
CA ALA A 195 21.82 -13.13 8.32
C ALA A 195 22.33 -12.55 9.65
N ARG A 196 21.97 -13.18 10.79
CA ARG A 196 22.47 -12.78 12.11
C ARG A 196 23.98 -12.98 12.24
N GLN A 197 24.51 -14.11 11.74
CA GLN A 197 25.96 -14.38 11.77
C GLN A 197 26.75 -13.38 10.93
N LEU A 198 26.17 -12.88 9.84
CA LEU A 198 26.71 -11.83 8.98
C LEU A 198 26.54 -10.41 9.55
N GLY A 199 26.00 -10.27 10.76
CA GLY A 199 25.82 -8.98 11.43
C GLY A 199 24.58 -8.19 10.99
N VAL A 200 23.67 -8.77 10.21
CA VAL A 200 22.41 -8.11 9.83
C VAL A 200 21.51 -7.97 11.05
N ALA A 201 21.03 -6.76 11.29
CA ALA A 201 20.11 -6.45 12.39
C ALA A 201 18.67 -6.92 12.08
N VAL A 202 18.44 -8.25 12.06
CA VAL A 202 17.19 -8.91 11.65
C VAL A 202 15.95 -8.27 12.28
N ASN A 203 15.96 -8.02 13.59
CA ASN A 203 14.82 -7.45 14.29
C ASN A 203 14.51 -6.02 13.81
N ARG A 204 15.55 -5.21 13.58
CA ARG A 204 15.41 -3.85 13.05
C ARG A 204 14.85 -3.87 11.63
N THR A 205 15.35 -4.75 10.76
CA THR A 205 14.88 -4.90 9.38
C THR A 205 13.40 -5.28 9.35
N ARG A 206 12.97 -6.24 10.18
CA ARG A 206 11.56 -6.64 10.30
C ARG A 206 10.68 -5.51 10.83
N MET A 207 11.14 -4.77 11.87
CA MET A 207 10.42 -3.60 12.40
C MET A 207 10.22 -2.54 11.32
N ILE A 208 11.27 -2.22 10.56
CA ILE A 208 11.21 -1.26 9.47
C ILE A 208 10.25 -1.73 8.37
N ALA A 209 10.24 -3.04 8.02
CA ALA A 209 9.30 -3.59 7.04
C ALA A 209 7.84 -3.30 7.40
N PHE A 210 7.45 -3.57 8.64
CA PHE A 210 6.09 -3.29 9.12
C PHE A 210 5.78 -1.79 9.15
N THR A 211 6.71 -0.96 9.59
CA THR A 211 6.54 0.50 9.65
C THR A 211 6.36 1.09 8.24
N LEU A 212 7.20 0.69 7.29
CA LEU A 212 7.09 1.12 5.89
C LEU A 212 5.80 0.62 5.25
N ASN A 213 5.37 -0.61 5.53
CA ASN A 213 4.09 -1.13 5.07
C ASN A 213 2.92 -0.28 5.57
N GLY A 214 2.93 0.11 6.86
CA GLY A 214 1.93 1.03 7.42
C GLY A 214 1.95 2.41 6.78
N MET A 215 3.14 2.97 6.48
CA MET A 215 3.25 4.25 5.77
C MET A 215 2.72 4.16 4.34
N LEU A 216 3.02 3.09 3.61
CA LEU A 216 2.52 2.87 2.25
C LEU A 216 1.00 2.64 2.25
N ALA A 217 0.46 1.95 3.27
CA ALA A 217 -0.97 1.84 3.48
C ALA A 217 -1.62 3.21 3.75
N ALA A 218 -0.94 4.10 4.49
CA ALA A 218 -1.41 5.47 4.69
C ALA A 218 -1.40 6.28 3.38
N CYS A 219 -0.36 6.17 2.57
CA CYS A 219 -0.34 6.75 1.22
C CYS A 219 -1.54 6.25 0.39
N ALA A 220 -1.82 4.94 0.43
CA ALA A 220 -2.98 4.36 -0.25
C ALA A 220 -4.31 4.90 0.29
N GLY A 221 -4.43 5.14 1.61
CA GLY A 221 -5.59 5.76 2.25
C GLY A 221 -5.81 7.20 1.80
N ILE A 222 -4.74 7.99 1.68
CA ILE A 222 -4.79 9.37 1.16
C ILE A 222 -5.23 9.37 -0.31
N VAL A 223 -4.65 8.49 -1.13
CA VAL A 223 -5.05 8.32 -2.54
C VAL A 223 -6.53 7.96 -2.64
N PHE A 224 -6.99 7.02 -1.80
CA PHE A 224 -8.39 6.62 -1.73
C PHE A 224 -9.32 7.81 -1.44
N ALA A 225 -9.03 8.56 -0.36
CA ALA A 225 -9.82 9.72 0.04
C ALA A 225 -9.84 10.82 -1.04
N ALA A 226 -8.71 11.04 -1.73
CA ALA A 226 -8.61 12.01 -2.80
C ALA A 226 -9.40 11.61 -4.06
N GLN A 227 -9.36 10.32 -4.45
CA GLN A 227 -10.05 9.83 -5.64
C GLN A 227 -11.56 9.79 -5.47
N ILE A 228 -12.05 9.39 -4.30
CA ILE A 228 -13.48 9.21 -4.03
C ILE A 228 -14.14 10.50 -3.53
N GLY A 229 -13.41 11.34 -2.79
CA GLY A 229 -13.93 12.60 -2.23
C GLY A 229 -14.71 12.45 -0.93
N PHE A 230 -14.79 11.24 -0.39
CA PHE A 230 -15.33 10.91 0.93
C PHE A 230 -14.74 9.60 1.45
N VAL A 231 -14.89 9.29 2.74
CA VAL A 231 -14.33 8.07 3.34
C VAL A 231 -15.44 7.25 4.01
N PRO A 232 -15.85 6.12 3.38
CA PRO A 232 -16.76 5.17 4.01
C PRO A 232 -16.18 4.54 5.28
N ASN A 233 -17.03 4.17 6.22
CA ASN A 233 -16.62 3.54 7.47
C ASN A 233 -15.98 2.13 7.31
N GLN A 234 -16.14 1.50 6.13
CA GLN A 234 -15.53 0.21 5.77
C GLN A 234 -14.39 0.33 4.76
N THR A 235 -13.83 1.52 4.60
CA THR A 235 -12.71 1.77 3.67
C THR A 235 -11.58 0.79 3.89
N GLY A 236 -11.01 0.29 2.78
CA GLY A 236 -9.90 -0.66 2.79
C GLY A 236 -10.29 -2.13 3.00
N SER A 237 -11.59 -2.48 3.17
CA SER A 237 -12.04 -3.86 3.33
C SER A 237 -11.73 -4.70 2.08
N GLY A 238 -11.08 -5.87 2.27
CA GLY A 238 -10.71 -6.78 1.19
C GLY A 238 -9.44 -6.38 0.44
N LEU A 239 -8.86 -5.20 0.71
CA LEU A 239 -7.59 -4.79 0.10
C LEU A 239 -6.41 -5.61 0.60
N GLU A 240 -6.48 -6.13 1.83
CA GLU A 240 -5.48 -7.02 2.40
C GLU A 240 -5.26 -8.28 1.55
N MET A 241 -6.33 -8.92 1.13
CA MET A 241 -6.25 -10.12 0.29
C MET A 241 -5.74 -9.79 -1.11
N LYS A 242 -6.14 -8.66 -1.69
CA LYS A 242 -5.65 -8.20 -3.01
C LYS A 242 -4.16 -7.87 -2.96
N ALA A 243 -3.67 -7.24 -1.88
CA ALA A 243 -2.27 -6.92 -1.70
C ALA A 243 -1.40 -8.19 -1.60
N ILE A 244 -1.83 -9.16 -0.80
CA ILE A 244 -1.14 -10.46 -0.66
C ILE A 244 -1.13 -11.19 -2.01
N ALA A 245 -2.28 -11.28 -2.68
CA ALA A 245 -2.40 -11.93 -3.98
C ALA A 245 -1.52 -11.30 -5.07
N ALA A 246 -1.26 -10.00 -4.99
CA ALA A 246 -0.36 -9.31 -5.92
C ALA A 246 1.14 -9.66 -5.70
N CYS A 247 1.50 -10.27 -4.55
CA CYS A 247 2.88 -10.61 -4.20
C CYS A 247 3.18 -12.12 -4.31
N VAL A 248 2.17 -12.99 -4.47
CA VAL A 248 2.28 -14.45 -4.54
C VAL A 248 2.17 -14.94 -5.98
#